data_bb9c440bd0352c23b7801df6c92f0382
#
_entry.id   bb9c440bd0352c23b7801df6c92f0382
#
_cell.length_a   1.000
_cell.length_b   1.000
_cell.length_c   1.000
_cell.angle_alpha   90.00
_cell.angle_beta   90.00
_cell.angle_gamma   90.00
#
_symmetry.space_group_name_H-M   'P 1'
#
loop_
_entity.id
_entity.type
_entity.pdbx_description
1 polymer ?
#
loop_
_entity_poly.entity_id
_entity_poly.type
_entity_poly.pdbx_seq_one_letter_code
_entity_poly.pdbx_strand_id
1 'polypeptide(L)'
;KPVYEQLLQLVGGKDYFVITTNVDHCFQRAGFDKKRLFYTQGDYGLFQCSTPCCQETFDNEAQIRRMVEAQGYVIEADGRLTLPEGQAPQMTIPSHLVPRCPHCGQPMTMNLRCDSTFVQDEGWHRAAEHYAEFLRRHEGLRIVFLELGVGYHTPGIIKYDFWQRTVRNPKASYICINQGQALCPEEIRPQALCIDGDIGEIFSRLTYSSSMLF
;
A
#
# COMPACT_ATOMS: atom_id res chain seq x y z
N LYS A 1 -8.45 2.54 -9.14
CA LYS A 1 -9.74 2.97 -8.53
C LYS A 1 -9.75 4.49 -8.46
N PRO A 2 -10.87 5.17 -8.77
CA PRO A 2 -10.92 6.65 -8.84
C PRO A 2 -10.40 7.36 -7.59
N VAL A 3 -10.59 6.78 -6.41
CA VAL A 3 -10.14 7.35 -5.12
C VAL A 3 -8.63 7.60 -5.06
N TYR A 4 -7.82 6.72 -5.67
CA TYR A 4 -6.35 6.90 -5.70
C TYR A 4 -5.93 8.01 -6.67
N GLU A 5 -6.62 8.14 -7.79
CA GLU A 5 -6.40 9.20 -8.78
C GLU A 5 -6.80 10.57 -8.20
N GLN A 6 -7.93 10.64 -7.49
CA GLN A 6 -8.37 11.83 -6.77
C GLN A 6 -7.37 12.22 -5.66
N LEU A 7 -6.86 11.25 -4.91
CA LEU A 7 -5.82 11.51 -3.91
C LEU A 7 -4.56 12.08 -4.58
N LEU A 8 -4.12 11.50 -5.71
CA LEU A 8 -2.96 12.02 -6.44
C LEU A 8 -3.19 13.46 -6.92
N GLN A 9 -4.39 13.79 -7.39
CA GLN A 9 -4.74 15.18 -7.75
C GLN A 9 -4.62 16.14 -6.56
N LEU A 10 -5.01 15.71 -5.36
CA LEU A 10 -4.93 16.53 -4.14
C LEU A 10 -3.49 16.75 -3.66
N VAL A 11 -2.62 15.76 -3.82
CA VAL A 11 -1.27 15.80 -3.23
C VAL A 11 -0.14 15.96 -4.26
N GLY A 12 -0.39 15.73 -5.56
CA GLY A 12 0.64 15.67 -6.60
C GLY A 12 1.48 16.93 -6.77
N GLY A 13 0.90 18.10 -6.47
CA GLY A 13 1.61 19.39 -6.47
C GLY A 13 2.32 19.74 -5.14
N LYS A 14 2.37 18.82 -4.18
CA LYS A 14 2.93 19.03 -2.84
C LYS A 14 4.16 18.13 -2.63
N ASP A 15 4.97 18.44 -1.62
CA ASP A 15 5.96 17.49 -1.14
C ASP A 15 5.24 16.46 -0.26
N TYR A 16 5.00 15.26 -0.82
CA TYR A 16 4.26 14.20 -0.17
C TYR A 16 5.08 12.92 -0.07
N PHE A 17 4.69 12.08 0.86
CA PHE A 17 5.13 10.69 0.96
C PHE A 17 3.96 9.79 1.37
N VAL A 18 3.89 8.59 0.82
CA VAL A 18 2.85 7.60 1.15
C VAL A 18 3.47 6.45 1.92
N ILE A 19 2.94 6.17 3.10
CA ILE A 19 3.16 4.93 3.84
C ILE A 19 1.87 4.11 3.81
N THR A 20 1.96 2.83 3.50
CA THR A 20 0.79 1.97 3.38
C THR A 20 1.02 0.58 3.95
N THR A 21 -0.03 0.01 4.53
CA THR A 21 -0.10 -1.41 4.90
C THR A 21 -0.76 -2.27 3.83
N ASN A 22 -1.29 -1.65 2.77
CA ASN A 22 -1.79 -2.38 1.60
C ASN A 22 -0.61 -2.95 0.81
N VAL A 23 -0.82 -4.12 0.23
CA VAL A 23 0.18 -4.88 -0.53
C VAL A 23 -0.17 -4.94 -2.03
N ASP A 24 -1.24 -4.25 -2.42
CA ASP A 24 -1.67 -4.10 -3.82
C ASP A 24 -0.90 -2.96 -4.52
N HIS A 25 -0.98 -2.91 -5.83
CA HIS A 25 -0.32 -1.89 -6.64
C HIS A 25 -1.24 -0.69 -6.96
N CYS A 26 -2.26 -0.41 -6.14
CA CYS A 26 -3.24 0.64 -6.42
C CYS A 26 -2.61 2.04 -6.50
N PHE A 27 -1.63 2.34 -5.66
CA PHE A 27 -0.91 3.62 -5.72
C PHE A 27 -0.09 3.76 -7.01
N GLN A 28 0.71 2.75 -7.38
CA GLN A 28 1.50 2.79 -8.62
C GLN A 28 0.59 2.87 -9.85
N ARG A 29 -0.51 2.10 -9.87
CA ARG A 29 -1.50 2.13 -10.97
C ARG A 29 -2.18 3.48 -11.13
N ALA A 30 -2.31 4.25 -10.06
CA ALA A 30 -2.83 5.62 -10.08
C ALA A 30 -1.77 6.68 -10.46
N GLY A 31 -0.51 6.29 -10.65
CA GLY A 31 0.57 7.18 -11.08
C GLY A 31 1.39 7.82 -9.97
N PHE A 32 1.28 7.33 -8.72
CA PHE A 32 2.17 7.79 -7.65
C PHE A 32 3.63 7.41 -7.91
N ASP A 33 4.55 8.32 -7.62
CA ASP A 33 5.98 8.07 -7.73
C ASP A 33 6.42 6.99 -6.74
N LYS A 34 6.97 5.86 -7.24
CA LYS A 34 7.43 4.74 -6.43
C LYS A 34 8.49 5.15 -5.39
N LYS A 35 9.28 6.19 -5.65
CA LYS A 35 10.27 6.72 -4.70
C LYS A 35 9.64 7.41 -3.49
N ARG A 36 8.35 7.71 -3.57
CA ARG A 36 7.54 8.34 -2.51
C ARG A 36 6.52 7.38 -1.90
N LEU A 37 6.78 6.06 -2.03
CA LEU A 37 5.90 5.00 -1.53
C LEU A 37 6.69 4.05 -0.65
N PHE A 38 6.12 3.70 0.52
CA PHE A 38 6.64 2.66 1.39
C PHE A 38 5.55 1.63 1.72
N TYR A 39 5.69 0.44 1.16
CA TYR A 39 4.86 -0.73 1.43
C TYR A 39 5.41 -1.49 2.63
N THR A 40 4.86 -1.29 3.81
CA THR A 40 5.42 -1.83 5.06
C THR A 40 5.18 -3.32 5.27
N GLN A 41 4.12 -3.86 4.64
CA GLN A 41 3.63 -5.23 4.84
C GLN A 41 3.94 -6.19 3.69
N GLY A 42 4.77 -5.74 2.73
CA GLY A 42 5.17 -6.52 1.57
C GLY A 42 4.46 -6.13 0.29
N ASP A 43 4.54 -6.99 -0.72
CA ASP A 43 4.09 -6.73 -2.08
C ASP A 43 3.56 -8.01 -2.74
N TYR A 44 2.33 -7.99 -3.28
CA TYR A 44 1.77 -9.11 -4.05
C TYR A 44 2.53 -9.41 -5.34
N GLY A 45 3.28 -8.48 -5.87
CA GLY A 45 4.10 -8.66 -7.08
C GLY A 45 5.41 -9.38 -6.83
N LEU A 46 5.70 -9.79 -5.57
CA LEU A 46 6.98 -10.39 -5.21
C LEU A 46 6.81 -11.76 -4.55
N PHE A 47 7.70 -12.69 -4.90
CA PHE A 47 7.95 -13.91 -4.14
C PHE A 47 9.16 -13.75 -3.23
N GLN A 48 9.15 -14.52 -2.14
CA GLN A 48 10.30 -14.77 -1.26
C GLN A 48 10.47 -16.26 -1.01
N CYS A 49 11.64 -16.69 -0.55
CA CYS A 49 11.83 -18.07 -0.07
C CYS A 49 10.94 -18.35 1.14
N SER A 50 10.19 -19.45 1.15
CA SER A 50 9.32 -19.83 2.29
C SER A 50 10.12 -20.14 3.57
N THR A 51 11.38 -20.54 3.41
CA THR A 51 12.35 -20.65 4.50
C THR A 51 13.45 -19.66 4.19
N PRO A 52 13.43 -18.44 4.76
CA PRO A 52 14.28 -17.33 4.31
C PRO A 52 15.77 -17.69 4.31
N CYS A 53 16.28 -18.20 3.20
CA CYS A 53 17.68 -18.54 3.01
C CYS A 53 18.52 -17.36 2.51
N CYS A 54 17.88 -16.30 2.05
CA CYS A 54 18.45 -15.05 1.56
C CYS A 54 17.51 -13.88 1.87
N GLN A 55 18.02 -12.66 1.75
CA GLN A 55 17.25 -11.42 1.93
C GLN A 55 16.83 -10.82 0.57
N GLU A 56 16.46 -11.67 -0.37
CA GLU A 56 16.06 -11.29 -1.72
C GLU A 56 14.58 -11.60 -1.96
N THR A 57 13.95 -10.75 -2.75
CA THR A 57 12.63 -10.98 -3.32
C THR A 57 12.73 -11.08 -4.83
N PHE A 58 11.74 -11.72 -5.45
CA PHE A 58 11.75 -12.04 -6.87
C PHE A 58 10.42 -11.61 -7.50
N ASP A 59 10.49 -10.91 -8.64
CA ASP A 59 9.29 -10.59 -9.41
C ASP A 59 8.52 -11.86 -9.76
N ASN A 60 7.21 -11.81 -9.59
CA ASN A 60 6.37 -13.01 -9.75
C ASN A 60 5.40 -12.94 -10.93
N GLU A 61 5.30 -11.81 -11.65
CA GLU A 61 4.26 -11.59 -12.67
C GLU A 61 4.26 -12.70 -13.72
N ALA A 62 5.41 -12.99 -14.33
CA ALA A 62 5.50 -14.00 -15.38
C ALA A 62 5.14 -15.42 -14.87
N GLN A 63 5.49 -15.74 -13.63
CA GLN A 63 5.17 -17.03 -13.03
C GLN A 63 3.69 -17.12 -12.68
N ILE A 64 3.11 -16.09 -12.08
CA ILE A 64 1.68 -16.04 -11.75
C ILE A 64 0.83 -16.15 -13.02
N ARG A 65 1.19 -15.44 -14.11
CA ARG A 65 0.49 -15.56 -15.40
C ARG A 65 0.43 -17.02 -15.88
N ARG A 66 1.57 -17.73 -15.91
CA ARG A 66 1.61 -19.14 -16.29
C ARG A 66 0.78 -20.04 -15.38
N MET A 67 0.76 -19.76 -14.08
CA MET A 67 -0.05 -20.52 -13.12
C MET A 67 -1.55 -20.33 -13.36
N VAL A 68 -1.97 -19.07 -13.59
CA VAL A 68 -3.37 -18.71 -13.85
C VAL A 68 -3.86 -19.30 -15.18
N GLU A 69 -3.04 -19.23 -16.24
CA GLU A 69 -3.34 -19.87 -17.52
C GLU A 69 -3.45 -21.40 -17.40
N ALA A 70 -2.58 -22.04 -16.64
CA ALA A 70 -2.65 -23.47 -16.36
C ALA A 70 -3.92 -23.88 -15.58
N GLN A 71 -4.55 -22.95 -14.87
CA GLN A 71 -5.85 -23.15 -14.23
C GLN A 71 -7.05 -22.95 -15.19
N GLY A 72 -6.80 -22.60 -16.45
CA GLY A 72 -7.80 -22.44 -17.50
C GLY A 72 -8.30 -21.01 -17.67
N TYR A 73 -7.72 -20.04 -16.98
CA TYR A 73 -8.07 -18.63 -17.19
C TYR A 73 -7.40 -18.05 -18.44
N VAL A 74 -8.11 -17.13 -19.08
CA VAL A 74 -7.58 -16.22 -20.08
C VAL A 74 -7.31 -14.88 -19.41
N ILE A 75 -6.12 -14.33 -19.66
CA ILE A 75 -5.72 -13.01 -19.16
C ILE A 75 -5.98 -11.99 -20.25
N GLU A 76 -7.00 -11.16 -20.07
CA GLU A 76 -7.39 -10.10 -21.00
C GLU A 76 -6.33 -8.99 -21.07
N ALA A 77 -6.40 -8.15 -22.11
CA ALA A 77 -5.46 -7.05 -22.30
C ALA A 77 -5.47 -6.02 -21.16
N ASP A 78 -6.58 -5.89 -20.43
CA ASP A 78 -6.72 -5.04 -19.24
C ASP A 78 -6.29 -5.75 -17.93
N GLY A 79 -5.79 -7.00 -18.04
CA GLY A 79 -5.37 -7.84 -16.91
C GLY A 79 -6.52 -8.56 -16.19
N ARG A 80 -7.75 -8.46 -16.68
CA ARG A 80 -8.89 -9.18 -16.12
C ARG A 80 -8.78 -10.67 -16.46
N LEU A 81 -9.16 -11.51 -15.50
CA LEU A 81 -9.22 -12.97 -15.68
C LEU A 81 -10.62 -13.37 -16.12
N THR A 82 -10.72 -14.10 -17.21
CA THR A 82 -11.96 -14.67 -17.72
C THR A 82 -11.83 -16.18 -17.88
N LEU A 83 -12.94 -16.90 -17.83
CA LEU A 83 -13.00 -18.31 -18.15
C LEU A 83 -13.75 -18.48 -19.48
N PRO A 84 -13.29 -19.38 -20.37
CA PRO A 84 -14.09 -19.75 -21.54
C PRO A 84 -15.48 -20.26 -21.12
N GLU A 85 -16.47 -20.01 -21.98
CA GLU A 85 -17.85 -20.40 -21.71
C GLU A 85 -17.97 -21.90 -21.42
N GLY A 86 -18.69 -22.25 -20.35
CA GLY A 86 -18.89 -23.63 -19.92
C GLY A 86 -17.70 -24.28 -19.21
N GLN A 87 -16.61 -23.58 -18.99
CA GLN A 87 -15.45 -24.10 -18.26
C GLN A 87 -15.44 -23.66 -16.78
N ALA A 88 -14.96 -24.56 -15.93
CA ALA A 88 -14.63 -24.26 -14.52
C ALA A 88 -13.11 -24.20 -14.34
N PRO A 89 -12.60 -23.36 -13.43
CA PRO A 89 -11.17 -23.26 -13.19
C PRO A 89 -10.65 -24.55 -12.55
N GLN A 90 -9.44 -24.94 -12.92
CA GLN A 90 -8.73 -25.99 -12.20
C GLN A 90 -8.19 -25.41 -10.88
N MET A 91 -8.43 -26.13 -9.76
CA MET A 91 -7.98 -25.69 -8.42
C MET A 91 -6.54 -26.08 -8.12
N THR A 92 -5.85 -26.68 -9.08
CA THR A 92 -4.44 -27.10 -8.96
C THR A 92 -3.64 -26.60 -10.15
N ILE A 93 -2.34 -26.52 -9.96
CA ILE A 93 -1.37 -26.22 -11.01
C ILE A 93 -0.39 -27.39 -11.19
N PRO A 94 0.19 -27.59 -12.40
CA PRO A 94 1.27 -28.53 -12.61
C PRO A 94 2.44 -28.28 -11.65
N SER A 95 3.03 -29.34 -11.13
CA SER A 95 4.12 -29.25 -10.11
C SER A 95 5.36 -28.48 -10.60
N HIS A 96 5.63 -28.49 -11.91
CA HIS A 96 6.73 -27.73 -12.49
C HIS A 96 6.49 -26.20 -12.51
N LEU A 97 5.25 -25.74 -12.30
CA LEU A 97 4.90 -24.34 -12.15
C LEU A 97 4.96 -23.84 -10.70
N VAL A 98 5.11 -24.74 -9.72
CA VAL A 98 5.31 -24.30 -8.32
C VAL A 98 6.63 -23.55 -8.21
N PRO A 99 6.60 -22.25 -7.81
CA PRO A 99 7.82 -21.45 -7.78
C PRO A 99 8.79 -21.98 -6.73
N ARG A 100 10.07 -22.04 -7.10
CA ARG A 100 11.14 -22.52 -6.24
C ARG A 100 12.25 -21.50 -6.10
N CYS A 101 12.77 -21.38 -4.87
CA CYS A 101 13.86 -20.48 -4.56
C CYS A 101 15.12 -20.86 -5.39
N PRO A 102 15.72 -19.91 -6.13
CA PRO A 102 16.89 -20.18 -6.95
C PRO A 102 18.15 -20.54 -6.12
N HIS A 103 18.18 -20.16 -4.84
CA HIS A 103 19.31 -20.42 -3.97
C HIS A 103 19.26 -21.80 -3.29
N CYS A 104 18.09 -22.21 -2.79
CA CYS A 104 17.99 -23.44 -1.99
C CYS A 104 16.97 -24.48 -2.52
N GLY A 105 16.24 -24.16 -3.59
CA GLY A 105 15.24 -25.07 -4.17
C GLY A 105 13.95 -25.24 -3.36
N GLN A 106 13.84 -24.65 -2.18
CA GLN A 106 12.61 -24.69 -1.39
C GLN A 106 11.47 -23.94 -2.10
N PRO A 107 10.19 -24.27 -1.83
CA PRO A 107 9.07 -23.51 -2.37
C PRO A 107 9.18 -22.03 -2.03
N MET A 108 8.64 -21.19 -2.88
CA MET A 108 8.50 -19.76 -2.61
C MET A 108 7.08 -19.44 -2.13
N THR A 109 6.95 -18.35 -1.40
CA THR A 109 5.67 -17.77 -0.99
C THR A 109 5.61 -16.30 -1.42
N MET A 110 4.43 -15.71 -1.36
CA MET A 110 4.29 -14.27 -1.54
C MET A 110 5.08 -13.51 -0.48
N ASN A 111 5.71 -12.38 -0.85
CA ASN A 111 6.37 -11.50 0.09
C ASN A 111 5.34 -10.69 0.89
N LEU A 112 4.75 -11.32 1.89
CA LEU A 112 3.73 -10.74 2.76
C LEU A 112 4.12 -10.93 4.22
N ARG A 113 3.96 -9.88 5.03
CA ARG A 113 4.24 -9.94 6.48
C ARG A 113 3.11 -10.66 7.22
N CYS A 114 3.10 -11.98 7.13
CA CYS A 114 2.18 -12.84 7.87
C CYS A 114 2.79 -13.33 9.19
N ASP A 115 4.12 -13.48 9.24
CA ASP A 115 4.86 -14.00 10.39
C ASP A 115 6.32 -13.48 10.40
N SER A 116 7.18 -14.12 11.17
CA SER A 116 8.60 -13.77 11.32
C SER A 116 9.48 -14.13 10.12
N THR A 117 8.95 -14.83 9.12
CA THR A 117 9.69 -15.22 7.90
C THR A 117 9.68 -14.13 6.83
N PHE A 118 9.03 -13.01 7.05
CA PHE A 118 8.94 -11.89 6.11
C PHE A 118 10.34 -11.36 5.76
N VAL A 119 10.65 -11.37 4.47
CA VAL A 119 11.92 -10.84 3.95
C VAL A 119 11.78 -9.33 3.70
N GLN A 120 12.63 -8.57 4.36
CA GLN A 120 12.85 -7.14 4.10
C GLN A 120 14.06 -7.03 3.16
N ASP A 121 13.80 -6.95 1.87
CA ASP A 121 14.85 -6.85 0.87
C ASP A 121 15.48 -5.43 0.80
N GLU A 122 16.46 -5.27 -0.07
CA GLU A 122 17.10 -3.96 -0.29
C GLU A 122 16.09 -2.87 -0.71
N GLY A 123 15.08 -3.25 -1.51
CA GLY A 123 14.01 -2.34 -1.95
C GLY A 123 13.15 -1.85 -0.79
N TRP A 124 12.80 -2.76 0.13
CA TRP A 124 12.06 -2.43 1.34
C TRP A 124 12.87 -1.48 2.25
N HIS A 125 14.16 -1.78 2.49
CA HIS A 125 15.03 -0.92 3.29
C HIS A 125 15.21 0.47 2.68
N ARG A 126 15.41 0.55 1.37
CA ARG A 126 15.52 1.82 0.65
C ARG A 126 14.26 2.67 0.76
N ALA A 127 13.07 2.05 0.65
CA ALA A 127 11.80 2.75 0.84
C ALA A 127 11.62 3.26 2.28
N ALA A 128 12.04 2.46 3.27
CA ALA A 128 12.03 2.86 4.67
C ALA A 128 12.97 4.06 4.95
N GLU A 129 14.16 4.06 4.34
CA GLU A 129 15.13 5.17 4.43
C GLU A 129 14.57 6.46 3.79
N HIS A 130 13.95 6.36 2.61
CA HIS A 130 13.30 7.50 1.97
C HIS A 130 12.19 8.10 2.84
N TYR A 131 11.40 7.24 3.49
CA TYR A 131 10.37 7.70 4.44
C TYR A 131 10.98 8.39 5.66
N ALA A 132 12.00 7.79 6.26
CA ALA A 132 12.70 8.38 7.40
C ALA A 132 13.34 9.73 7.05
N GLU A 133 13.97 9.85 5.87
CA GLU A 133 14.53 11.09 5.37
C GLU A 133 13.46 12.15 5.10
N PHE A 134 12.31 11.75 4.52
CA PHE A 134 11.17 12.65 4.34
C PHE A 134 10.74 13.26 5.69
N LEU A 135 10.57 12.42 6.72
CA LEU A 135 10.17 12.86 8.04
C LEU A 135 11.21 13.78 8.69
N ARG A 136 12.50 13.43 8.58
CA ARG A 136 13.62 14.23 9.10
C ARG A 136 13.67 15.63 8.49
N ARG A 137 13.50 15.73 7.17
CA ARG A 137 13.48 17.04 6.46
C ARG A 137 12.30 17.93 6.86
N HIS A 138 11.22 17.34 7.36
CA HIS A 138 10.01 18.06 7.75
C HIS A 138 9.87 18.21 9.28
N GLU A 139 10.88 17.83 10.05
CA GLU A 139 10.85 17.98 11.50
C GLU A 139 10.71 19.46 11.90
N GLY A 140 9.72 19.75 12.76
CA GLY A 140 9.41 21.11 13.20
C GLY A 140 8.80 22.02 12.13
N LEU A 141 8.56 21.53 10.91
CA LEU A 141 7.88 22.27 9.85
C LEU A 141 6.37 22.03 9.88
N ARG A 142 5.62 22.73 9.02
CA ARG A 142 4.21 22.43 8.78
C ARG A 142 4.10 21.13 7.97
N ILE A 143 3.46 20.14 8.55
CA ILE A 143 3.20 18.85 7.93
C ILE A 143 1.75 18.44 8.19
N VAL A 144 1.12 17.78 7.23
CA VAL A 144 -0.18 17.15 7.39
C VAL A 144 0.01 15.63 7.41
N PHE A 145 -0.38 14.98 8.50
CA PHE A 145 -0.51 13.55 8.59
C PHE A 145 -1.92 13.16 8.17
N LEU A 146 -2.07 12.72 6.93
CA LEU A 146 -3.35 12.31 6.36
C LEU A 146 -3.52 10.80 6.50
N GLU A 147 -4.43 10.39 7.37
CA GLU A 147 -4.80 9.00 7.59
C GLU A 147 -6.07 8.64 6.82
N LEU A 148 -6.01 7.58 6.03
CA LEU A 148 -7.09 7.12 5.18
C LEU A 148 -7.43 5.66 5.47
N GLY A 149 -8.55 5.42 6.14
CA GLY A 149 -9.11 4.09 6.37
C GLY A 149 -8.26 3.14 7.23
N VAL A 150 -7.38 3.65 8.10
CA VAL A 150 -6.56 2.80 8.97
C VAL A 150 -7.41 2.26 10.12
N GLY A 151 -7.62 0.94 10.13
CA GLY A 151 -8.36 0.24 11.18
C GLY A 151 -7.49 -0.09 12.40
N TYR A 152 -8.13 -0.71 13.41
CA TYR A 152 -7.46 -1.11 14.65
C TYR A 152 -6.73 -2.48 14.59
N HIS A 153 -6.70 -3.14 13.43
CA HIS A 153 -5.96 -4.41 13.30
C HIS A 153 -4.43 -4.20 13.30
N THR A 154 -3.95 -3.12 12.68
CA THR A 154 -2.52 -2.78 12.61
C THR A 154 -2.28 -1.29 12.83
N PRO A 155 -2.80 -0.68 13.94
CA PRO A 155 -2.76 0.76 14.13
C PRO A 155 -1.36 1.31 14.40
N GLY A 156 -0.45 0.47 14.89
CA GLY A 156 0.88 0.88 15.32
C GLY A 156 1.78 1.41 14.20
N ILE A 157 1.55 0.98 12.96
CA ILE A 157 2.40 1.34 11.82
C ILE A 157 2.12 2.77 11.35
N ILE A 158 0.85 3.18 11.30
CA ILE A 158 0.44 4.48 10.75
C ILE A 158 -0.24 5.33 11.82
N LYS A 159 -1.37 4.87 12.34
CA LYS A 159 -2.25 5.65 13.23
C LYS A 159 -1.50 6.18 14.47
N TYR A 160 -0.88 5.29 15.25
CA TYR A 160 -0.20 5.68 16.49
C TYR A 160 1.08 6.49 16.23
N ASP A 161 1.83 6.18 15.15
CA ASP A 161 3.00 6.97 14.76
C ASP A 161 2.60 8.40 14.38
N PHE A 162 1.52 8.57 13.59
CA PHE A 162 1.00 9.89 13.21
C PHE A 162 0.53 10.69 14.42
N TRP A 163 -0.17 10.05 15.38
CA TRP A 163 -0.57 10.72 16.62
C TRP A 163 0.64 11.23 17.41
N GLN A 164 1.63 10.36 17.62
CA GLN A 164 2.85 10.74 18.36
C GLN A 164 3.63 11.86 17.70
N ARG A 165 3.72 11.86 16.36
CA ARG A 165 4.38 12.93 15.60
C ARG A 165 3.59 14.23 15.68
N THR A 166 2.27 14.17 15.67
CA THR A 166 1.42 15.34 15.81
C THR A 166 1.58 15.97 17.20
N VAL A 167 1.60 15.16 18.28
CA VAL A 167 1.88 15.64 19.66
C VAL A 167 3.22 16.37 19.72
N ARG A 168 4.27 15.81 19.10
CA ARG A 168 5.63 16.37 19.17
C ARG A 168 5.84 17.64 18.34
N ASN A 169 5.01 17.89 17.34
CA ASN A 169 5.14 19.04 16.46
C ASN A 169 3.89 19.93 16.49
N PRO A 170 3.92 21.08 17.19
CA PRO A 170 2.77 21.98 17.28
C PRO A 170 2.35 22.62 15.95
N LYS A 171 3.17 22.50 14.89
CA LYS A 171 2.85 22.99 13.54
C LYS A 171 2.26 21.86 12.66
N ALA A 172 2.22 20.63 13.13
CA ALA A 172 1.61 19.53 12.42
C ALA A 172 0.08 19.60 12.49
N SER A 173 -0.58 19.06 11.48
CA SER A 173 -2.01 18.79 11.49
C SER A 173 -2.25 17.31 11.23
N TYR A 174 -3.21 16.72 11.92
CA TYR A 174 -3.66 15.36 11.70
C TYR A 174 -5.04 15.37 11.05
N ILE A 175 -5.20 14.67 9.93
CA ILE A 175 -6.49 14.51 9.26
C ILE A 175 -6.78 13.03 9.15
N CYS A 176 -7.90 12.58 9.72
CA CYS A 176 -8.38 11.20 9.63
C CYS A 176 -9.68 11.16 8.85
N ILE A 177 -9.72 10.36 7.79
CA ILE A 177 -10.93 10.03 7.05
C ILE A 177 -11.16 8.52 7.19
N ASN A 178 -12.23 8.13 7.89
CA ASN A 178 -12.51 6.74 8.16
C ASN A 178 -14.00 6.56 8.46
N GLN A 179 -14.61 5.55 7.88
CA GLN A 179 -16.01 5.24 8.12
C GLN A 179 -16.15 4.47 9.45
N GLY A 180 -16.82 5.07 10.42
CA GLY A 180 -17.08 4.49 11.73
C GLY A 180 -15.92 4.48 12.71
N GLN A 181 -14.70 4.93 12.30
CA GLN A 181 -13.49 4.93 13.13
C GLN A 181 -12.65 6.21 13.00
N ALA A 182 -13.29 7.34 12.62
CA ALA A 182 -12.62 8.63 12.48
C ALA A 182 -12.46 9.31 13.85
N LEU A 183 -11.34 9.06 14.52
CA LEU A 183 -11.07 9.59 15.86
C LEU A 183 -9.57 9.86 16.09
N CYS A 184 -9.29 10.68 17.09
CA CYS A 184 -7.94 11.00 17.56
C CYS A 184 -7.91 11.12 19.08
N PRO A 185 -6.72 11.00 19.70
CA PRO A 185 -6.51 11.32 21.11
C PRO A 185 -6.84 12.77 21.45
N GLU A 186 -7.23 13.03 22.70
CA GLU A 186 -7.58 14.36 23.18
C GLU A 186 -6.42 15.34 23.06
N GLU A 187 -5.18 14.86 23.24
CA GLU A 187 -3.97 15.66 23.22
C GLU A 187 -3.72 16.34 21.87
N ILE A 188 -4.16 15.73 20.77
CA ILE A 188 -3.99 16.30 19.41
C ILE A 188 -5.27 16.91 18.84
N ARG A 189 -6.37 16.90 19.59
CA ARG A 189 -7.67 17.42 19.13
C ARG A 189 -7.58 18.84 18.55
N PRO A 190 -6.84 19.79 19.12
CA PRO A 190 -6.69 21.14 18.57
C PRO A 190 -5.97 21.19 17.21
N GLN A 191 -5.23 20.13 16.86
CA GLN A 191 -4.47 20.01 15.62
C GLN A 191 -5.11 18.98 14.65
N ALA A 192 -6.29 18.43 14.99
CA ALA A 192 -6.87 17.30 14.29
C ALA A 192 -8.21 17.64 13.62
N LEU A 193 -8.44 17.02 12.48
CA LEU A 193 -9.73 16.97 11.78
C LEU A 193 -10.09 15.50 11.53
N CYS A 194 -11.13 15.00 12.21
CA CYS A 194 -11.62 13.64 12.01
C CYS A 194 -12.95 13.69 11.25
N ILE A 195 -13.00 13.04 10.11
CA ILE A 195 -14.16 13.03 9.20
C ILE A 195 -14.66 11.59 9.11
N ASP A 196 -15.85 11.33 9.66
CA ASP A 196 -16.51 10.04 9.52
C ASP A 196 -17.26 9.97 8.18
N GLY A 197 -16.84 9.06 7.31
CA GLY A 197 -17.46 8.85 6.02
C GLY A 197 -16.61 8.08 5.03
N ASP A 198 -17.19 7.82 3.85
CA ASP A 198 -16.50 7.16 2.74
C ASP A 198 -15.45 8.08 2.12
N ILE A 199 -14.23 7.56 1.95
CA ILE A 199 -13.07 8.31 1.44
C ILE A 199 -13.34 8.79 0.01
N GLY A 200 -13.95 7.94 -0.84
CA GLY A 200 -14.23 8.27 -2.24
C GLY A 200 -15.27 9.38 -2.37
N GLU A 201 -16.31 9.37 -1.55
CA GLU A 201 -17.31 10.44 -1.52
C GLU A 201 -16.71 11.78 -1.07
N ILE A 202 -15.89 11.75 -0.03
CA ILE A 202 -15.21 12.94 0.50
C ILE A 202 -14.27 13.53 -0.56
N PHE A 203 -13.44 12.70 -1.20
CA PHE A 203 -12.53 13.16 -2.25
C PHE A 203 -13.27 13.68 -3.48
N SER A 204 -14.37 13.05 -3.86
CA SER A 204 -15.21 13.53 -4.97
C SER A 204 -15.75 14.94 -4.72
N ARG A 205 -16.17 15.24 -3.49
CA ARG A 205 -16.62 16.59 -3.11
C ARG A 205 -15.49 17.62 -3.11
N LEU A 206 -14.31 17.24 -2.65
CA LEU A 206 -13.13 18.13 -2.62
C LEU A 206 -12.62 18.47 -4.03
N THR A 207 -12.57 17.50 -4.93
CA THR A 207 -12.14 17.72 -6.32
C THR A 207 -13.15 18.53 -7.13
N TYR A 208 -14.45 18.34 -6.89
CA TYR A 208 -15.51 19.14 -7.55
C TYR A 208 -15.47 20.60 -7.12
N SER A 209 -15.23 20.89 -5.85
CA SER A 209 -15.14 22.26 -5.35
C SER A 209 -13.91 23.00 -5.88
N SER A 210 -12.81 22.29 -6.15
CA SER A 210 -11.60 22.90 -6.73
C SER A 210 -11.75 23.27 -8.21
N SER A 211 -12.62 22.57 -8.96
CA SER A 211 -12.89 22.88 -10.38
C SER A 211 -13.86 24.04 -10.61
N MET A 212 -14.54 24.55 -9.56
CA MET A 212 -15.45 25.70 -9.63
C MET A 212 -14.77 27.03 -9.24
N LEU A 213 -13.50 27.00 -8.86
CA LEU A 213 -12.76 28.19 -8.42
C LEU A 213 -11.76 28.74 -9.49
N PHE A 214 -11.84 28.21 -10.73
CA PHE A 214 -11.04 28.70 -11.88
C PHE A 214 -11.91 28.99 -13.08
#